data_2ef172397289b57d0c5216672fcaf743
#
_entry.id   2ef172397289b57d0c5216672fcaf743
#
_cell.length_a   1.000
_cell.length_b   1.000
_cell.length_c   1.000
_cell.angle_alpha   90.00
_cell.angle_beta   90.00
_cell.angle_gamma   90.00
#
_symmetry.space_group_name_H-M   'P 1'
#
loop_
_entity.id
_entity.type
_entity.pdbx_description
1 polymer ?
#
loop_
_entity_poly.entity_id
_entity_poly.type
_entity_poly.pdbx_seq_one_letter_code
_entity_poly.pdbx_strand_id
1 'polypeptide(L)'
;MAIQAIRLPQPDPSEAGMAHSTHFDPEAAIGEQLRELRLVKSLTLRKVAEKAGISVGYLSQLERNHSRLPIGVLKKISDVLGVHMNWFFQQTNEGAPGERDVVVRANNRRRMSFTGLGITEELLSPNLSGPLEMLISTIEAGADSEDYSHDGAEAGLVLSGTLELWVSGRYFLLKEGDSFAFKSTDVHRCANPSGTATRVLWVITPPHY
;
A
#
# COMPACT_ATOMS: atom_id res chain seq x y z
N MET A 1 -22.51 -11.97 33.74
CA MET A 1 -21.09 -12.39 33.72
C MET A 1 -20.26 -11.14 33.50
N ALA A 2 -19.53 -10.70 34.51
CA ALA A 2 -18.71 -9.50 34.43
C ALA A 2 -17.37 -9.84 33.76
N ILE A 3 -17.01 -9.13 32.69
CA ILE A 3 -15.71 -9.24 32.03
C ILE A 3 -14.70 -8.56 32.97
N GLN A 4 -13.83 -9.37 33.56
CA GLN A 4 -12.75 -8.89 34.41
C GLN A 4 -11.67 -8.26 33.50
N ALA A 5 -11.43 -6.96 33.65
CA ALA A 5 -10.39 -6.25 32.91
C ALA A 5 -9.01 -6.77 33.34
N ILE A 6 -8.28 -7.37 32.41
CA ILE A 6 -6.88 -7.77 32.59
C ILE A 6 -6.04 -6.48 32.64
N ARG A 7 -5.51 -6.18 33.82
CA ARG A 7 -4.60 -5.04 34.03
C ARG A 7 -3.19 -5.52 33.63
N LEU A 8 -2.69 -5.01 32.51
CA LEU A 8 -1.31 -5.25 32.08
C LEU A 8 -0.34 -4.57 33.05
N PRO A 9 0.83 -5.17 33.34
CA PRO A 9 1.85 -4.54 34.19
C PRO A 9 2.41 -3.30 33.53
N GLN A 10 2.62 -2.26 34.34
CA GLN A 10 3.30 -1.03 33.92
C GLN A 10 4.79 -1.30 33.76
N PRO A 11 5.45 -0.77 32.71
CA PRO A 11 6.90 -0.93 32.55
C PRO A 11 7.66 -0.17 33.65
N ASP A 12 8.73 -0.78 34.16
CA ASP A 12 9.64 -0.24 35.18
C ASP A 12 10.38 0.98 34.62
N PRO A 13 10.36 2.14 35.30
CA PRO A 13 11.06 3.33 34.85
C PRO A 13 12.60 3.25 34.92
N SER A 14 13.17 2.17 35.42
CA SER A 14 14.62 2.01 35.54
C SER A 14 15.33 1.46 34.27
N GLU A 15 14.60 1.05 33.22
CA GLU A 15 15.18 0.56 31.96
C GLU A 15 15.36 1.66 30.88
N ALA A 16 15.22 2.93 31.23
CA ALA A 16 15.48 4.05 30.33
C ALA A 16 17.00 4.36 30.25
N GLY A 17 17.77 3.41 29.78
CA GLY A 17 19.21 3.61 29.63
C GLY A 17 19.78 2.74 28.53
N MET A 18 19.82 3.26 27.33
CA MET A 18 20.64 3.06 26.15
C MET A 18 19.77 3.07 24.89
N ALA A 19 19.22 4.22 24.58
CA ALA A 19 18.78 4.50 23.22
C ALA A 19 20.02 4.50 22.32
N HIS A 20 20.32 3.37 21.70
CA HIS A 20 21.10 3.38 20.46
C HIS A 20 20.25 4.20 19.48
N SER A 21 20.72 5.40 19.17
CA SER A 21 20.23 6.16 18.03
C SER A 21 20.52 5.30 16.79
N THR A 22 19.61 4.45 16.41
CA THR A 22 19.62 3.82 15.10
C THR A 22 19.40 4.96 14.14
N HIS A 23 20.48 5.42 13.53
CA HIS A 23 20.45 6.29 12.37
C HIS A 23 19.57 5.59 11.35
N PHE A 24 18.34 6.04 11.21
CA PHE A 24 17.41 5.53 10.19
C PHE A 24 18.02 5.91 8.84
N ASP A 25 18.55 4.93 8.12
CA ASP A 25 18.98 5.09 6.76
C ASP A 25 17.76 5.00 5.84
N PRO A 26 17.30 6.11 5.24
CA PRO A 26 16.16 6.08 4.32
C PRO A 26 16.39 5.11 3.14
N GLU A 27 17.64 4.91 2.73
CA GLU A 27 18.00 3.94 1.68
C GLU A 27 17.81 2.49 2.15
N ALA A 28 17.96 2.20 3.44
CA ALA A 28 17.74 0.86 4.00
C ALA A 28 16.27 0.41 3.91
N ALA A 29 15.35 1.34 4.06
CA ALA A 29 13.92 1.04 3.96
C ALA A 29 13.44 0.75 2.52
N ILE A 30 14.09 1.33 1.52
CA ILE A 30 13.67 1.21 0.11
C ILE A 30 13.87 -0.21 -0.41
N GLY A 31 14.99 -0.86 -0.08
CA GLY A 31 15.29 -2.21 -0.55
C GLY A 31 14.27 -3.24 -0.06
N GLU A 32 13.84 -3.15 1.19
CA GLU A 32 12.80 -4.02 1.74
C GLU A 32 11.46 -3.80 1.03
N GLN A 33 11.09 -2.56 0.78
CA GLN A 33 9.87 -2.20 0.05
C GLN A 33 9.89 -2.72 -1.40
N LEU A 34 11.04 -2.62 -2.09
CA LEU A 34 11.22 -3.20 -3.43
C LEU A 34 10.96 -4.71 -3.40
N ARG A 35 11.51 -5.41 -2.41
CA ARG A 35 11.30 -6.85 -2.24
C ARG A 35 9.85 -7.21 -1.98
N GLU A 36 9.19 -6.49 -1.07
CA GLU A 36 7.78 -6.70 -0.74
C GLU A 36 6.90 -6.55 -2.00
N LEU A 37 7.01 -5.42 -2.70
CA LEU A 37 6.28 -5.18 -3.94
C LEU A 37 6.52 -6.26 -4.99
N ARG A 38 7.77 -6.66 -5.18
CA ARG A 38 8.10 -7.72 -6.13
C ARG A 38 7.39 -9.04 -5.76
N LEU A 39 7.39 -9.40 -4.48
CA LEU A 39 6.76 -10.65 -4.00
C LEU A 39 5.24 -10.58 -4.13
N VAL A 40 4.62 -9.47 -3.75
CA VAL A 40 3.18 -9.25 -3.90
C VAL A 40 2.76 -9.39 -5.37
N LYS A 41 3.55 -8.82 -6.30
CA LYS A 41 3.30 -8.97 -7.74
C LYS A 41 3.72 -10.31 -8.32
N SER A 42 4.08 -11.30 -7.47
CA SER A 42 4.51 -12.63 -7.89
C SER A 42 5.65 -12.60 -8.93
N LEU A 43 6.51 -11.56 -8.86
CA LEU A 43 7.63 -11.40 -9.77
C LEU A 43 8.90 -12.05 -9.20
N THR A 44 9.63 -12.78 -10.03
CA THR A 44 10.96 -13.30 -9.66
C THR A 44 12.01 -12.20 -9.76
N LEU A 45 13.09 -12.29 -8.96
CA LEU A 45 14.26 -11.42 -9.09
C LEU A 45 14.76 -11.36 -10.55
N ARG A 46 14.80 -12.49 -11.22
CA ARG A 46 15.24 -12.59 -12.61
C ARG A 46 14.36 -11.75 -13.55
N LYS A 47 13.03 -11.86 -13.42
CA LYS A 47 12.09 -11.16 -14.29
C LYS A 47 12.16 -9.63 -14.10
N VAL A 48 12.30 -9.16 -12.85
CA VAL A 48 12.44 -7.73 -12.57
C VAL A 48 13.79 -7.21 -13.04
N ALA A 49 14.89 -7.91 -12.75
CA ALA A 49 16.23 -7.52 -13.16
C ALA A 49 16.36 -7.42 -14.70
N GLU A 50 15.85 -8.42 -15.42
CA GLU A 50 15.83 -8.44 -16.88
C GLU A 50 15.06 -7.23 -17.46
N LYS A 51 13.84 -6.97 -16.97
CA LYS A 51 13.03 -5.85 -17.43
C LYS A 51 13.61 -4.48 -17.06
N ALA A 52 14.24 -4.35 -15.89
CA ALA A 52 14.90 -3.12 -15.45
C ALA A 52 16.29 -2.91 -16.10
N GLY A 53 16.81 -3.90 -16.82
CA GLY A 53 18.14 -3.84 -17.45
C GLY A 53 19.29 -3.83 -16.44
N ILE A 54 19.16 -4.56 -15.32
CA ILE A 54 20.18 -4.71 -14.28
C ILE A 54 20.48 -6.19 -14.02
N SER A 55 21.61 -6.50 -13.35
CA SER A 55 21.92 -7.87 -13.00
C SER A 55 21.06 -8.38 -11.83
N VAL A 56 20.76 -9.69 -11.82
CA VAL A 56 20.02 -10.35 -10.73
C VAL A 56 20.73 -10.19 -9.38
N GLY A 57 22.07 -10.33 -9.40
CA GLY A 57 22.89 -10.15 -8.19
C GLY A 57 22.80 -8.73 -7.63
N TYR A 58 22.81 -7.73 -8.50
CA TYR A 58 22.68 -6.33 -8.10
C TYR A 58 21.29 -6.04 -7.51
N LEU A 59 20.20 -6.47 -8.17
CA LEU A 59 18.85 -6.33 -7.61
C LEU A 59 18.72 -7.02 -6.25
N SER A 60 19.30 -8.23 -6.11
CA SER A 60 19.29 -8.95 -4.82
C SER A 60 20.04 -8.20 -3.71
N GLN A 61 21.12 -7.48 -4.05
CA GLN A 61 21.83 -6.63 -3.09
C GLN A 61 21.04 -5.37 -2.76
N LEU A 62 20.36 -4.77 -3.72
CA LEU A 62 19.47 -3.62 -3.50
C LEU A 62 18.33 -3.99 -2.53
N GLU A 63 17.67 -5.11 -2.77
CA GLU A 63 16.58 -5.60 -1.90
C GLU A 63 17.01 -5.92 -0.46
N ARG A 64 18.30 -6.16 -0.24
CA ARG A 64 18.88 -6.38 1.10
C ARG A 64 19.56 -5.14 1.67
N ASN A 65 19.46 -4.01 0.99
CA ASN A 65 20.13 -2.75 1.34
C ASN A 65 21.67 -2.88 1.42
N HIS A 66 22.27 -3.77 0.63
CA HIS A 66 23.72 -3.98 0.59
C HIS A 66 24.41 -3.23 -0.57
N SER A 67 23.67 -2.46 -1.36
CA SER A 67 24.19 -1.64 -2.45
C SER A 67 23.44 -0.31 -2.52
N ARG A 68 24.15 0.74 -2.95
CA ARG A 68 23.54 2.04 -3.25
C ARG A 68 22.51 1.89 -4.36
N LEU A 69 21.40 2.56 -4.22
CA LEU A 69 20.29 2.60 -5.16
C LEU A 69 20.26 3.96 -5.89
N PRO A 70 20.88 4.09 -7.07
CA PRO A 70 20.79 5.31 -7.85
C PRO A 70 19.35 5.61 -8.26
N ILE A 71 18.96 6.89 -8.29
CA ILE A 71 17.61 7.34 -8.66
C ILE A 71 17.14 6.75 -10.00
N GLY A 72 18.02 6.73 -11.01
CA GLY A 72 17.71 6.16 -12.32
C GLY A 72 17.48 4.65 -12.31
N VAL A 73 18.06 3.92 -11.34
CA VAL A 73 17.82 2.48 -11.16
C VAL A 73 16.49 2.27 -10.45
N LEU A 74 16.21 3.05 -9.40
CA LEU A 74 14.92 3.03 -8.70
C LEU A 74 13.77 3.30 -9.67
N LYS A 75 13.90 4.31 -10.55
CA LYS A 75 12.89 4.61 -11.57
C LYS A 75 12.60 3.39 -12.47
N LYS A 76 13.64 2.74 -13.00
CA LYS A 76 13.47 1.54 -13.85
C LYS A 76 12.77 0.40 -13.13
N ILE A 77 13.12 0.17 -11.86
CA ILE A 77 12.48 -0.87 -11.05
C ILE A 77 11.02 -0.49 -10.77
N SER A 78 10.74 0.76 -10.43
CA SER A 78 9.38 1.29 -10.21
C SER A 78 8.50 1.08 -11.44
N ASP A 79 9.02 1.43 -12.63
CA ASP A 79 8.32 1.24 -13.91
C ASP A 79 7.98 -0.25 -14.15
N VAL A 80 8.90 -1.16 -13.81
CA VAL A 80 8.67 -2.63 -13.92
C VAL A 80 7.66 -3.11 -12.90
N LEU A 81 7.68 -2.55 -11.68
CA LEU A 81 6.74 -2.86 -10.62
C LEU A 81 5.39 -2.15 -10.78
N GLY A 82 5.26 -1.22 -11.76
CA GLY A 82 4.03 -0.49 -12.03
C GLY A 82 3.64 0.45 -10.89
N VAL A 83 4.61 1.05 -10.20
CA VAL A 83 4.39 2.05 -9.17
C VAL A 83 5.14 3.33 -9.50
N HIS A 84 4.66 4.46 -9.01
CA HIS A 84 5.37 5.72 -9.15
C HIS A 84 6.55 5.76 -8.17
N MET A 85 7.69 6.31 -8.59
CA MET A 85 8.90 6.38 -7.76
C MET A 85 8.68 7.09 -6.41
N ASN A 86 7.71 8.02 -6.36
CA ASN A 86 7.31 8.71 -5.13
C ASN A 86 6.78 7.75 -4.05
N TRP A 87 6.30 6.56 -4.44
CA TRP A 87 5.82 5.56 -3.51
C TRP A 87 6.89 5.14 -2.48
N PHE A 88 8.15 5.12 -2.90
CA PHE A 88 9.27 4.74 -2.05
C PHE A 88 9.77 5.88 -1.15
N PHE A 89 9.52 7.13 -1.52
CA PHE A 89 9.96 8.31 -0.77
C PHE A 89 8.94 8.85 0.22
N GLN A 90 7.71 8.37 0.19
CA GLN A 90 6.71 8.83 1.14
C GLN A 90 6.82 8.03 2.43
N GLN A 91 7.28 8.72 3.45
CA GLN A 91 7.41 8.38 4.87
C GLN A 91 7.25 6.88 5.19
N THR A 92 8.35 6.26 5.53
CA THR A 92 8.33 4.99 6.26
C THR A 92 7.52 5.16 7.52
N ASN A 93 6.81 4.11 7.92
CA ASN A 93 6.05 4.11 9.16
C ASN A 93 7.02 4.31 10.34
N GLU A 94 7.26 5.58 10.73
CA GLU A 94 8.06 5.97 11.89
C GLU A 94 7.33 5.70 13.21
N GLY A 95 6.45 4.69 13.25
CA GLY A 95 5.77 4.28 14.46
C GLY A 95 6.75 4.03 15.60
N ALA A 96 6.31 4.28 16.83
CA ALA A 96 7.07 3.98 18.03
C ALA A 96 7.58 2.53 18.00
N PRO A 97 8.71 2.22 18.65
CA PRO A 97 9.15 0.84 18.80
C PRO A 97 8.00 -0.04 19.31
N GLY A 98 7.67 -1.13 18.60
CA GLY A 98 6.54 -2.01 18.88
C GLY A 98 5.22 -1.65 18.19
N GLU A 99 5.11 -0.53 17.50
CA GLU A 99 3.94 -0.18 16.67
C GLU A 99 4.12 -0.52 15.19
N ARG A 100 5.34 -0.51 14.69
CA ARG A 100 5.68 -0.52 13.25
C ARG A 100 5.02 -1.65 12.45
N ASP A 101 4.84 -2.80 13.06
CA ASP A 101 4.29 -3.99 12.39
C ASP A 101 2.77 -4.10 12.52
N VAL A 102 2.14 -3.23 13.34
CA VAL A 102 0.72 -3.35 13.70
C VAL A 102 -0.07 -2.06 13.46
N VAL A 103 0.55 -0.89 13.68
CA VAL A 103 -0.15 0.40 13.69
C VAL A 103 0.39 1.34 12.61
N VAL A 104 -0.50 1.92 11.81
CA VAL A 104 -0.20 3.03 10.90
C VAL A 104 -0.90 4.28 11.42
N ARG A 105 -0.11 5.27 11.83
CA ARG A 105 -0.66 6.56 12.29
C ARG A 105 -1.14 7.39 11.09
N ALA A 106 -2.22 8.13 11.26
CA ALA A 106 -2.87 8.87 10.18
C ALA A 106 -1.94 9.87 9.46
N ASN A 107 -1.00 10.47 10.20
CA ASN A 107 -0.01 11.41 9.66
C ASN A 107 1.22 10.71 9.05
N ASN A 108 1.27 9.38 9.07
CA ASN A 108 2.42 8.58 8.61
C ASN A 108 2.00 7.48 7.60
N ARG A 109 0.94 7.73 6.84
CA ARG A 109 0.47 6.82 5.78
C ARG A 109 1.33 6.99 4.53
N ARG A 110 1.72 5.87 3.95
CA ARG A 110 2.33 5.86 2.61
C ARG A 110 1.27 6.24 1.59
N ARG A 111 1.64 7.10 0.63
CA ARG A 111 0.75 7.58 -0.43
C ARG A 111 1.24 7.16 -1.79
N MET A 112 0.31 6.77 -2.64
CA MET A 112 0.53 6.50 -4.06
C MET A 112 -0.37 7.41 -4.88
N SER A 113 0.19 8.02 -5.94
CA SER A 113 -0.59 8.80 -6.90
C SER A 113 -0.49 8.15 -8.27
N PHE A 114 -1.63 7.75 -8.80
CA PHE A 114 -1.73 7.26 -10.18
C PHE A 114 -1.82 8.46 -11.11
N THR A 115 -0.66 8.93 -11.55
CA THR A 115 -0.57 10.09 -12.46
C THR A 115 -1.35 9.82 -13.75
N GLY A 116 -2.29 10.68 -14.08
CA GLY A 116 -3.14 10.55 -15.26
C GLY A 116 -4.50 9.89 -15.03
N LEU A 117 -4.69 9.18 -13.92
CA LEU A 117 -5.99 8.57 -13.55
C LEU A 117 -6.81 9.44 -12.59
N GLY A 118 -6.20 10.44 -11.93
CA GLY A 118 -6.88 11.25 -10.92
C GLY A 118 -7.20 10.45 -9.63
N ILE A 119 -6.43 9.39 -9.34
CA ILE A 119 -6.61 8.53 -8.17
C ILE A 119 -5.35 8.61 -7.31
N THR A 120 -5.55 8.85 -6.02
CA THR A 120 -4.49 8.81 -4.99
C THR A 120 -4.89 7.83 -3.91
N GLU A 121 -3.96 7.00 -3.47
CA GLU A 121 -4.17 5.99 -2.44
C GLU A 121 -3.29 6.23 -1.23
N GLU A 122 -3.85 6.02 -0.06
CA GLU A 122 -3.17 6.03 1.24
C GLU A 122 -3.19 4.61 1.81
N LEU A 123 -2.02 4.00 1.98
CA LEU A 123 -1.91 2.66 2.56
C LEU A 123 -2.11 2.72 4.09
N LEU A 124 -3.05 1.91 4.58
CA LEU A 124 -3.40 1.79 5.99
C LEU A 124 -2.77 0.53 6.62
N SER A 125 -2.39 -0.45 5.81
CA SER A 125 -1.65 -1.62 6.29
C SER A 125 -0.19 -1.26 6.57
N PRO A 126 0.38 -1.75 7.68
CA PRO A 126 1.79 -1.45 8.04
C PRO A 126 2.77 -1.94 6.99
N ASN A 127 2.46 -3.07 6.36
CA ASN A 127 3.24 -3.69 5.29
C ASN A 127 2.31 -4.44 4.31
N LEU A 128 2.87 -4.92 3.21
CA LEU A 128 2.15 -5.67 2.17
C LEU A 128 2.39 -7.18 2.25
N SER A 129 3.13 -7.66 3.24
CA SER A 129 3.38 -9.09 3.48
C SER A 129 2.31 -9.75 4.36
N GLY A 130 1.38 -8.97 4.87
CA GLY A 130 0.24 -9.44 5.66
C GLY A 130 -0.81 -10.19 4.82
N PRO A 131 -1.84 -10.74 5.46
CA PRO A 131 -2.90 -11.48 4.76
C PRO A 131 -3.87 -10.57 3.99
N LEU A 132 -3.89 -9.29 4.29
CA LEU A 132 -4.79 -8.32 3.69
C LEU A 132 -4.11 -6.95 3.53
N GLU A 133 -4.58 -6.21 2.58
CA GLU A 133 -4.24 -4.82 2.34
C GLU A 133 -5.45 -3.94 2.68
N MET A 134 -5.19 -2.84 3.38
CA MET A 134 -6.17 -1.78 3.59
C MET A 134 -5.64 -0.48 3.01
N LEU A 135 -6.46 0.21 2.28
CA LEU A 135 -6.12 1.52 1.72
C LEU A 135 -7.34 2.44 1.65
N ILE A 136 -7.09 3.73 1.56
CA ILE A 136 -8.10 4.73 1.22
C ILE A 136 -7.74 5.31 -0.14
N SER A 137 -8.62 5.14 -1.12
CA SER A 137 -8.54 5.85 -2.39
C SER A 137 -9.26 7.18 -2.32
N THR A 138 -8.60 8.23 -2.78
CA THR A 138 -9.20 9.51 -3.12
C THR A 138 -9.30 9.58 -4.64
N ILE A 139 -10.53 9.62 -5.15
CA ILE A 139 -10.86 9.58 -6.57
C ILE A 139 -11.36 10.96 -6.94
N GLU A 140 -10.56 11.71 -7.72
CA GLU A 140 -10.88 13.07 -8.13
C GLU A 140 -12.13 13.14 -9.03
N ALA A 141 -12.72 14.31 -9.15
CA ALA A 141 -13.90 14.52 -10.01
C ALA A 141 -13.63 14.06 -11.44
N GLY A 142 -14.47 13.18 -11.96
CA GLY A 142 -14.34 12.61 -13.31
C GLY A 142 -13.23 11.57 -13.49
N ALA A 143 -12.53 11.19 -12.43
CA ALA A 143 -11.50 10.16 -12.48
C ALA A 143 -12.11 8.76 -12.63
N ASP A 144 -11.36 7.86 -13.28
CA ASP A 144 -11.79 6.53 -13.69
C ASP A 144 -10.60 5.56 -13.64
N SER A 145 -10.79 4.38 -13.04
CA SER A 145 -9.72 3.39 -12.89
C SER A 145 -9.44 2.56 -14.14
N GLU A 146 -10.28 2.65 -15.17
CA GLU A 146 -10.34 1.69 -16.26
C GLU A 146 -10.69 0.26 -15.79
N ASP A 147 -10.91 -0.66 -16.72
CA ASP A 147 -11.23 -2.06 -16.41
C ASP A 147 -9.97 -2.82 -16.00
N TYR A 148 -10.04 -3.54 -14.89
CA TYR A 148 -8.96 -4.42 -14.43
C TYR A 148 -9.50 -5.63 -13.66
N SER A 149 -8.64 -6.60 -13.38
CA SER A 149 -8.92 -7.75 -12.52
C SER A 149 -7.63 -8.31 -11.96
N HIS A 150 -7.70 -8.96 -10.82
CA HIS A 150 -6.58 -9.65 -10.18
C HIS A 150 -7.07 -10.81 -9.31
N ASP A 151 -6.16 -11.63 -8.79
CA ASP A 151 -6.53 -12.71 -7.88
C ASP A 151 -7.00 -12.17 -6.54
N GLY A 152 -7.98 -12.86 -5.92
CA GLY A 152 -8.42 -12.57 -4.57
C GLY A 152 -9.84 -12.05 -4.46
N ALA A 153 -10.06 -11.22 -3.45
CA ALA A 153 -11.35 -10.60 -3.17
C ALA A 153 -11.16 -9.19 -2.62
N GLU A 154 -12.11 -8.33 -2.90
CA GLU A 154 -12.18 -6.97 -2.42
C GLU A 154 -13.48 -6.71 -1.68
N ALA A 155 -13.39 -5.86 -0.67
CA ALA A 155 -14.52 -5.22 -0.01
C ALA A 155 -14.22 -3.74 0.15
N GLY A 156 -15.27 -2.92 0.20
CA GLY A 156 -15.08 -1.48 0.40
C GLY A 156 -16.27 -0.81 1.05
N LEU A 157 -15.99 0.42 1.49
CA LEU A 157 -16.96 1.33 2.09
C LEU A 157 -16.73 2.74 1.51
N VAL A 158 -17.77 3.35 1.00
CA VAL A 158 -17.73 4.77 0.57
C VAL A 158 -17.71 5.65 1.80
N LEU A 159 -16.57 6.30 2.06
CA LEU A 159 -16.37 7.18 3.22
C LEU A 159 -16.97 8.56 3.00
N SER A 160 -16.94 9.05 1.76
CA SER A 160 -17.56 10.30 1.35
C SER A 160 -17.71 10.38 -0.17
N GLY A 161 -18.69 11.12 -0.65
CA GLY A 161 -18.94 11.33 -2.07
C GLY A 161 -19.79 10.23 -2.71
N THR A 162 -19.58 9.99 -4.00
CA THR A 162 -20.36 9.04 -4.81
C THR A 162 -19.40 8.22 -5.68
N LEU A 163 -19.59 6.91 -5.69
CA LEU A 163 -18.80 5.96 -6.45
C LEU A 163 -19.66 5.25 -7.49
N GLU A 164 -19.28 5.31 -8.74
CA GLU A 164 -19.73 4.35 -9.74
C GLU A 164 -18.82 3.11 -9.66
N LEU A 165 -19.45 1.93 -9.58
CA LEU A 165 -18.77 0.65 -9.52
C LEU A 165 -19.35 -0.30 -10.56
N TRP A 166 -18.50 -0.87 -11.40
CA TRP A 166 -18.85 -1.96 -12.31
C TRP A 166 -18.19 -3.26 -11.85
N VAL A 167 -18.93 -4.35 -11.79
CA VAL A 167 -18.41 -5.68 -11.47
C VAL A 167 -19.05 -6.69 -12.39
N SER A 168 -18.26 -7.38 -13.21
CA SER A 168 -18.76 -8.34 -14.23
C SER A 168 -19.86 -7.74 -15.11
N GLY A 169 -19.67 -6.49 -15.56
CA GLY A 169 -20.61 -5.74 -16.41
C GLY A 169 -21.87 -5.21 -15.69
N ARG A 170 -22.03 -5.48 -14.40
CA ARG A 170 -23.13 -4.89 -13.58
C ARG A 170 -22.71 -3.55 -13.03
N TYR A 171 -23.57 -2.56 -13.15
CA TYR A 171 -23.39 -1.20 -12.69
C TYR A 171 -24.05 -0.94 -11.33
N PHE A 172 -23.34 -0.23 -10.47
CA PHE A 172 -23.83 0.21 -9.16
C PHE A 172 -23.42 1.67 -8.94
N LEU A 173 -24.38 2.49 -8.48
CA LEU A 173 -24.11 3.84 -7.99
C LEU A 173 -24.17 3.83 -6.48
N LEU A 174 -23.02 3.98 -5.84
CA LEU A 174 -22.86 3.92 -4.39
C LEU A 174 -22.69 5.32 -3.81
N LYS A 175 -23.21 5.54 -2.61
CA LYS A 175 -23.15 6.78 -1.88
C LYS A 175 -22.41 6.59 -0.55
N GLU A 176 -22.12 7.68 0.12
CA GLU A 176 -21.55 7.68 1.46
C GLU A 176 -22.28 6.69 2.39
N GLY A 177 -21.54 5.82 3.06
CA GLY A 177 -22.04 4.76 3.93
C GLY A 177 -22.37 3.44 3.22
N ASP A 178 -22.48 3.40 1.90
CA ASP A 178 -22.68 2.15 1.16
C ASP A 178 -21.41 1.31 1.14
N SER A 179 -21.57 -0.01 1.25
CA SER A 179 -20.48 -0.96 1.21
C SER A 179 -20.70 -2.01 0.12
N PHE A 180 -19.60 -2.64 -0.32
CA PHE A 180 -19.62 -3.65 -1.36
C PHE A 180 -18.56 -4.71 -1.09
N ALA A 181 -18.73 -5.90 -1.71
CA ALA A 181 -17.71 -6.93 -1.75
C ALA A 181 -17.89 -7.79 -3.01
N PHE A 182 -16.78 -8.19 -3.62
CA PHE A 182 -16.77 -9.03 -4.81
C PHE A 182 -15.45 -9.82 -4.91
N LYS A 183 -15.40 -10.78 -5.82
CA LYS A 183 -14.16 -11.48 -6.18
C LYS A 183 -13.38 -10.60 -7.15
N SER A 184 -12.12 -10.31 -6.84
CA SER A 184 -11.28 -9.46 -7.69
C SER A 184 -10.92 -10.11 -9.03
N THR A 185 -11.18 -11.41 -9.20
CA THR A 185 -11.12 -12.10 -10.50
C THR A 185 -12.23 -11.67 -11.47
N ASP A 186 -13.32 -11.10 -10.96
CA ASP A 186 -14.33 -10.45 -11.78
C ASP A 186 -13.78 -9.13 -12.32
N VAL A 187 -13.92 -8.91 -13.63
CA VAL A 187 -13.52 -7.62 -14.23
C VAL A 187 -14.31 -6.51 -13.55
N HIS A 188 -13.61 -5.54 -13.02
CA HIS A 188 -14.22 -4.44 -12.28
C HIS A 188 -13.56 -3.09 -12.63
N ARG A 189 -14.29 -2.03 -12.35
CA ARG A 189 -13.92 -0.64 -12.62
C ARG A 189 -14.63 0.26 -11.63
N CYS A 190 -13.97 1.33 -11.22
CA CYS A 190 -14.61 2.37 -10.44
C CYS A 190 -14.37 3.76 -11.05
N ALA A 191 -15.34 4.66 -10.87
CA ALA A 191 -15.24 6.04 -11.31
C ALA A 191 -15.94 6.98 -10.33
N ASN A 192 -15.57 8.24 -10.39
CA ASN A 192 -16.24 9.32 -9.65
C ASN A 192 -17.03 10.20 -10.61
N PRO A 193 -18.37 10.08 -10.67
CA PRO A 193 -19.21 10.88 -11.55
C PRO A 193 -19.48 12.29 -11.03
N SER A 194 -19.07 12.58 -9.78
CA SER A 194 -19.40 13.83 -9.10
C SER A 194 -18.41 14.94 -9.40
N GLY A 195 -18.77 16.18 -9.05
CA GLY A 195 -17.89 17.34 -9.15
C GLY A 195 -16.91 17.54 -8.01
N THR A 196 -16.89 16.62 -7.04
CA THR A 196 -16.01 16.66 -5.86
C THR A 196 -15.31 15.31 -5.67
N ALA A 197 -14.20 15.28 -4.97
CA ALA A 197 -13.47 14.05 -4.73
C ALA A 197 -14.32 13.05 -3.91
N THR A 198 -14.25 11.78 -4.28
CA THR A 198 -14.85 10.63 -3.57
C THR A 198 -13.77 9.91 -2.80
N ARG A 199 -14.07 9.49 -1.55
CA ARG A 199 -13.14 8.71 -0.73
C ARG A 199 -13.74 7.34 -0.44
N VAL A 200 -12.95 6.30 -0.66
CA VAL A 200 -13.37 4.90 -0.50
C VAL A 200 -12.33 4.16 0.32
N LEU A 201 -12.78 3.45 1.36
CA LEU A 201 -11.96 2.45 2.05
C LEU A 201 -12.04 1.15 1.26
N TRP A 202 -10.88 0.55 0.99
CA TRP A 202 -10.76 -0.78 0.39
C TRP A 202 -10.07 -1.74 1.34
N VAL A 203 -10.50 -2.98 1.32
CA VAL A 203 -9.86 -4.13 1.96
C VAL A 203 -9.68 -5.20 0.90
N ILE A 204 -8.45 -5.57 0.62
CA ILE A 204 -8.07 -6.46 -0.48
C ILE A 204 -7.30 -7.66 0.09
N THR A 205 -7.61 -8.85 -0.38
CA THR A 205 -6.93 -10.08 0.04
C THR A 205 -6.79 -11.04 -1.16
N PRO A 206 -5.57 -11.62 -1.41
CA PRO A 206 -4.28 -11.18 -0.86
C PRO A 206 -3.93 -9.76 -1.30
N PRO A 207 -2.94 -9.09 -0.67
CA PRO A 207 -2.45 -7.80 -1.11
C PRO A 207 -2.10 -7.78 -2.58
N HIS A 208 -2.53 -6.72 -3.28
CA HIS A 208 -2.43 -6.62 -4.74
C HIS A 208 -1.25 -5.75 -5.20
N TYR A 209 -0.79 -4.80 -4.38
CA TYR A 209 0.31 -3.88 -4.70
C TYR A 209 1.67 -4.41 -4.32
#